data_a425426ee37ac5c69134511613bf7353
#
_entry.id   a425426ee37ac5c69134511613bf7353
#
_cell.length_a   1.000
_cell.length_b   1.000
_cell.length_c   1.000
_cell.angle_alpha   90.00
_cell.angle_beta   90.00
_cell.angle_gamma   90.00
#
_symmetry.space_group_name_H-M   'P 1'
#
loop_
_entity.id
_entity.type
_entity.pdbx_description
1 polymer ?
#
loop_
_entity_poly.entity_id
_entity_poly.type
_entity_poly.pdbx_seq_one_letter_code
_entity_poly.pdbx_strand_id
1 'polypeptide(L)'
;SVTLDKDTRITRSQAQKILLSKISKSQQHASNTISPIVFSDLVSEWFQLYTKQVRSSTAYTVKGNVKLILEMVDPDILVSKITTSYIRSKFETVMFGDRNISTTYARSIRTRLKSIFQYACEHGYLTENPINNFRLPKKKENVKQISEFFLEEDELNKVMNYLETHNTRYWLFCEWLYLNGLRYSEAAGMLKKDVIISEDRNFCKVTGALDYAGKKADEIKKINQTKTIASLREVDLNSKAVEIYTKACDLSLNSEYIFSTSTGTPIHISAIDTFLREHKERMGIDKNKKLSSHIFRHTHISKLAELEVPLHIIQRRVGHQNESVTRDIYLHITSRAKDKTKKLLEMI
;
A
#
# COMPACT_ATOMS: atom_id res chain seq x y z
N SER A 1 -40.02 -26.71 34.91
CA SER A 1 -40.51 -27.72 35.83
C SER A 1 -40.38 -29.13 35.20
N VAL A 2 -40.24 -30.15 36.00
CA VAL A 2 -40.23 -31.55 35.57
C VAL A 2 -41.26 -32.28 36.43
N THR A 3 -42.23 -32.91 35.77
CA THR A 3 -43.28 -33.66 36.43
C THR A 3 -42.81 -35.10 36.63
N LEU A 4 -43.02 -35.69 37.80
CA LEU A 4 -42.62 -37.03 38.15
C LEU A 4 -43.87 -37.89 38.35
N ASP A 5 -43.88 -39.11 37.77
CA ASP A 5 -44.97 -40.08 37.92
C ASP A 5 -44.98 -40.78 39.30
N LYS A 6 -43.82 -40.87 39.95
CA LYS A 6 -43.64 -41.38 41.31
C LYS A 6 -42.52 -40.62 42.03
N ASP A 7 -42.69 -40.40 43.31
CA ASP A 7 -41.71 -39.80 44.19
C ASP A 7 -40.76 -40.81 44.79
N THR A 8 -39.72 -41.17 44.03
CA THR A 8 -38.66 -42.08 44.48
C THR A 8 -37.31 -41.43 44.43
N ARG A 9 -36.31 -41.95 45.14
CA ARG A 9 -34.93 -41.44 45.13
C ARG A 9 -34.32 -41.42 43.68
N ILE A 10 -34.70 -42.43 42.87
CA ILE A 10 -34.21 -42.58 41.48
C ILE A 10 -34.88 -41.53 40.58
N THR A 11 -36.19 -41.32 40.67
CA THR A 11 -36.92 -40.35 39.87
C THR A 11 -36.54 -38.89 40.19
N ARG A 12 -36.26 -38.59 41.47
CA ARG A 12 -35.70 -37.29 41.91
C ARG A 12 -34.33 -37.06 41.30
N SER A 13 -33.44 -38.05 41.28
CA SER A 13 -32.11 -37.92 40.65
C SER A 13 -32.21 -37.74 39.15
N GLN A 14 -33.10 -38.42 38.45
CA GLN A 14 -33.34 -38.22 37.02
C GLN A 14 -33.91 -36.81 36.71
N ALA A 15 -34.90 -36.33 37.50
CA ALA A 15 -35.45 -35.01 37.37
C ALA A 15 -34.41 -33.93 37.59
N GLN A 16 -33.51 -34.12 38.54
CA GLN A 16 -32.41 -33.19 38.81
C GLN A 16 -31.40 -33.12 37.66
N LYS A 17 -31.07 -34.26 37.03
CA LYS A 17 -30.24 -34.29 35.81
C LYS A 17 -30.92 -33.60 34.64
N ILE A 18 -32.21 -33.78 34.43
CA ILE A 18 -32.98 -33.13 33.38
C ILE A 18 -33.05 -31.62 33.63
N LEU A 19 -33.23 -31.19 34.89
CA LEU A 19 -33.27 -29.77 35.26
C LEU A 19 -31.90 -29.11 35.02
N LEU A 20 -30.81 -29.76 35.42
CA LEU A 20 -29.45 -29.29 35.18
C LEU A 20 -29.13 -29.19 33.68
N SER A 21 -29.58 -30.18 32.88
CA SER A 21 -29.40 -30.09 31.42
C SER A 21 -30.23 -28.97 30.75
N LYS A 22 -31.43 -28.68 31.29
CA LYS A 22 -32.25 -27.55 30.84
C LYS A 22 -31.64 -26.20 31.27
N ILE A 23 -31.09 -26.12 32.49
CA ILE A 23 -30.40 -24.93 32.99
C ILE A 23 -29.10 -24.68 32.17
N SER A 24 -28.32 -25.73 31.90
CA SER A 24 -27.10 -25.59 31.08
C SER A 24 -27.42 -25.17 29.62
N LYS A 25 -28.48 -25.70 29.02
CA LYS A 25 -28.97 -25.26 27.71
C LYS A 25 -29.50 -23.84 27.71
N SER A 26 -30.24 -23.42 28.76
CA SER A 26 -30.69 -22.04 28.87
C SER A 26 -29.54 -21.07 29.17
N GLN A 27 -28.50 -21.48 29.91
CA GLN A 27 -27.28 -20.72 30.12
C GLN A 27 -26.42 -20.64 28.85
N GLN A 28 -26.33 -21.71 28.07
CA GLN A 28 -25.71 -21.69 26.75
C GLN A 28 -26.50 -20.80 25.75
N HIS A 29 -27.83 -20.77 25.83
CA HIS A 29 -28.64 -19.80 25.04
C HIS A 29 -28.51 -18.36 25.54
N ALA A 30 -28.34 -18.16 26.85
CA ALA A 30 -28.12 -16.82 27.42
C ALA A 30 -26.71 -16.26 27.10
N SER A 31 -25.70 -17.11 26.93
CA SER A 31 -24.38 -16.74 26.49
C SER A 31 -24.28 -16.46 24.96
N ASN A 32 -25.33 -16.77 24.20
CA ASN A 32 -25.46 -16.55 22.76
C ASN A 32 -26.45 -15.43 22.40
N THR A 33 -26.79 -14.53 23.30
CA THR A 33 -27.56 -13.34 22.95
C THR A 33 -26.65 -12.40 22.14
N ILE A 34 -26.83 -12.41 20.83
CA ILE A 34 -26.20 -11.45 19.90
C ILE A 34 -26.65 -10.06 20.33
N SER A 35 -25.71 -9.24 20.77
CA SER A 35 -25.99 -7.83 21.10
C SER A 35 -26.31 -7.06 19.83
N PRO A 36 -27.47 -6.39 19.74
CA PRO A 36 -27.82 -5.65 18.54
C PRO A 36 -26.92 -4.43 18.39
N ILE A 37 -26.29 -4.28 17.23
CA ILE A 37 -25.49 -3.11 16.87
C ILE A 37 -25.80 -2.73 15.42
N VAL A 38 -25.85 -1.43 15.10
CA VAL A 38 -25.93 -0.94 13.73
C VAL A 38 -24.55 -0.90 13.08
N PHE A 39 -24.53 -0.94 11.76
CA PHE A 39 -23.27 -1.07 11.02
C PHE A 39 -22.32 0.11 11.21
N SER A 40 -22.84 1.35 11.26
CA SER A 40 -22.05 2.55 11.51
C SER A 40 -21.31 2.52 12.86
N ASP A 41 -21.99 2.05 13.91
CA ASP A 41 -21.41 1.96 15.25
C ASP A 41 -20.33 0.88 15.29
N LEU A 42 -20.58 -0.30 14.71
CA LEU A 42 -19.57 -1.35 14.57
C LEU A 42 -18.32 -0.86 13.85
N VAL A 43 -18.48 -0.15 12.72
CA VAL A 43 -17.37 0.40 11.95
C VAL A 43 -16.59 1.43 12.78
N SER A 44 -17.28 2.27 13.55
CA SER A 44 -16.70 3.29 14.41
C SER A 44 -15.84 2.66 15.52
N GLU A 45 -16.39 1.69 16.24
CA GLU A 45 -15.69 0.95 17.31
C GLU A 45 -14.43 0.25 16.76
N TRP A 46 -14.59 -0.50 15.67
CA TRP A 46 -13.48 -1.17 15.00
C TRP A 46 -12.41 -0.17 14.56
N PHE A 47 -12.79 0.95 13.95
CA PHE A 47 -11.83 1.92 13.41
C PHE A 47 -11.05 2.61 14.53
N GLN A 48 -11.68 2.94 15.65
CA GLN A 48 -10.99 3.51 16.82
C GLN A 48 -9.92 2.56 17.36
N LEU A 49 -10.20 1.26 17.46
CA LEU A 49 -9.22 0.27 17.90
C LEU A 49 -8.14 0.07 16.84
N TYR A 50 -8.54 -0.07 15.57
CA TYR A 50 -7.63 -0.31 14.45
C TYR A 50 -6.58 0.79 14.31
N THR A 51 -6.96 2.06 14.46
CA THR A 51 -6.02 3.19 14.35
C THR A 51 -4.92 3.19 15.42
N LYS A 52 -5.19 2.61 16.58
CA LYS A 52 -4.18 2.45 17.65
C LYS A 52 -3.16 1.34 17.36
N GLN A 53 -3.50 0.40 16.48
CA GLN A 53 -2.67 -0.77 16.17
C GLN A 53 -1.80 -0.58 14.92
N VAL A 54 -2.08 0.44 14.11
CA VAL A 54 -1.40 0.63 12.83
C VAL A 54 -0.69 1.99 12.75
N ARG A 55 0.22 2.12 11.77
CA ARG A 55 0.89 3.40 11.50
C ARG A 55 -0.10 4.45 10.98
N SER A 56 0.18 5.72 11.24
CA SER A 56 -0.61 6.88 10.78
C SER A 56 -0.93 6.84 9.28
N SER A 57 0.05 6.50 8.44
CA SER A 57 -0.14 6.36 6.99
C SER A 57 -1.11 5.25 6.61
N THR A 58 -1.10 4.13 7.34
CA THR A 58 -2.07 3.04 7.15
C THR A 58 -3.46 3.47 7.61
N ALA A 59 -3.57 4.09 8.78
CA ALA A 59 -4.83 4.63 9.30
C ALA A 59 -5.46 5.63 8.33
N TYR A 60 -4.66 6.53 7.77
CA TYR A 60 -5.10 7.50 6.77
C TYR A 60 -5.66 6.83 5.51
N THR A 61 -4.97 5.83 4.97
CA THR A 61 -5.45 5.07 3.80
C THR A 61 -6.73 4.32 4.11
N VAL A 62 -6.83 3.70 5.29
CA VAL A 62 -8.00 2.94 5.71
C VAL A 62 -9.20 3.86 5.97
N LYS A 63 -9.00 5.10 6.40
CA LYS A 63 -10.08 6.11 6.50
C LYS A 63 -10.82 6.30 5.17
N GLY A 64 -10.09 6.32 4.04
CA GLY A 64 -10.70 6.35 2.71
C GLY A 64 -11.50 5.08 2.38
N ASN A 65 -11.02 3.91 2.78
CA ASN A 65 -11.74 2.65 2.62
C ASN A 65 -13.02 2.63 3.48
N VAL A 66 -12.95 3.08 4.72
CA VAL A 66 -14.09 3.18 5.64
C VAL A 66 -15.17 4.11 5.08
N LYS A 67 -14.78 5.25 4.50
CA LYS A 67 -15.73 6.14 3.84
C LYS A 67 -16.52 5.41 2.74
N LEU A 68 -15.84 4.69 1.85
CA LEU A 68 -16.50 3.92 0.80
C LEU A 68 -17.37 2.78 1.38
N ILE A 69 -16.91 2.11 2.43
CA ILE A 69 -17.67 1.04 3.10
C ILE A 69 -19.00 1.58 3.65
N LEU A 70 -19.00 2.74 4.31
CA LEU A 70 -20.21 3.38 4.84
C LEU A 70 -21.13 3.94 3.74
N GLU A 71 -20.60 4.24 2.55
CA GLU A 71 -21.42 4.61 1.39
C GLU A 71 -21.99 3.37 0.67
N MET A 72 -21.29 2.23 0.73
CA MET A 72 -21.75 0.97 0.12
C MET A 72 -22.85 0.28 0.93
N VAL A 73 -22.64 0.18 2.23
CA VAL A 73 -23.50 -0.56 3.17
C VAL A 73 -24.34 0.47 3.91
N ASP A 74 -25.65 0.21 4.01
CA ASP A 74 -26.54 1.06 4.79
C ASP A 74 -26.01 1.20 6.23
N PRO A 75 -25.68 2.43 6.68
CA PRO A 75 -25.09 2.67 7.99
C PRO A 75 -26.00 2.27 9.17
N ASP A 76 -27.32 2.31 8.96
CA ASP A 76 -28.33 2.06 10.00
C ASP A 76 -28.81 0.60 10.01
N ILE A 77 -28.31 -0.24 9.10
CA ILE A 77 -28.67 -1.64 9.08
C ILE A 77 -28.13 -2.38 10.31
N LEU A 78 -28.98 -3.21 10.94
CA LEU A 78 -28.51 -4.11 11.99
C LEU A 78 -27.49 -5.09 11.42
N VAL A 79 -26.35 -5.23 12.08
CA VAL A 79 -25.24 -6.08 11.63
C VAL A 79 -25.66 -7.52 11.43
N SER A 80 -26.57 -8.04 12.26
CA SER A 80 -27.17 -9.38 12.15
C SER A 80 -27.97 -9.62 10.87
N LYS A 81 -28.41 -8.56 10.18
CA LYS A 81 -29.15 -8.66 8.90
C LYS A 81 -28.22 -8.66 7.67
N ILE A 82 -26.93 -8.41 7.85
CA ILE A 82 -25.97 -8.35 6.75
C ILE A 82 -25.56 -9.77 6.36
N THR A 83 -26.01 -10.20 5.18
CA THR A 83 -25.70 -11.52 4.61
C THR A 83 -24.61 -11.43 3.56
N THR A 84 -24.00 -12.57 3.20
CA THR A 84 -23.04 -12.68 2.09
C THR A 84 -23.66 -12.20 0.77
N SER A 85 -24.96 -12.47 0.51
CA SER A 85 -25.63 -12.03 -0.72
C SER A 85 -25.84 -10.51 -0.73
N TYR A 86 -26.18 -9.91 0.42
CA TYR A 86 -26.25 -8.44 0.55
C TYR A 86 -24.91 -7.78 0.22
N ILE A 87 -23.79 -8.28 0.79
CA ILE A 87 -22.47 -7.78 0.49
C ILE A 87 -22.11 -7.97 -0.99
N ARG A 88 -22.45 -9.12 -1.59
CA ARG A 88 -22.23 -9.36 -3.02
C ARG A 88 -22.88 -8.29 -3.88
N SER A 89 -24.16 -8.03 -3.68
CA SER A 89 -24.89 -7.00 -4.41
C SER A 89 -24.21 -5.62 -4.30
N LYS A 90 -23.73 -5.25 -3.10
CA LYS A 90 -23.02 -3.99 -2.89
C LYS A 90 -21.70 -3.91 -3.65
N PHE A 91 -20.91 -5.00 -3.69
CA PHE A 91 -19.71 -5.05 -4.51
C PHE A 91 -20.01 -4.99 -5.99
N GLU A 92 -21.04 -5.67 -6.47
CA GLU A 92 -21.47 -5.60 -7.87
C GLU A 92 -21.81 -4.17 -8.28
N THR A 93 -22.57 -3.44 -7.43
CA THR A 93 -22.91 -2.04 -7.67
C THR A 93 -21.67 -1.15 -7.77
N VAL A 94 -20.71 -1.24 -6.86
CA VAL A 94 -19.52 -0.35 -6.88
C VAL A 94 -18.46 -0.76 -7.90
N MET A 95 -18.41 -2.04 -8.28
CA MET A 95 -17.45 -2.54 -9.28
C MET A 95 -17.91 -2.33 -10.72
N PHE A 96 -19.21 -2.40 -11.00
CA PHE A 96 -19.76 -2.35 -12.35
C PHE A 96 -20.70 -1.15 -12.61
N GLY A 97 -21.12 -0.44 -11.58
CA GLY A 97 -21.89 0.82 -11.70
C GLY A 97 -20.97 2.04 -11.89
N ASP A 98 -21.49 3.22 -11.65
CA ASP A 98 -20.85 4.51 -11.92
C ASP A 98 -19.48 4.70 -11.28
N ARG A 99 -19.26 4.14 -10.09
CA ARG A 99 -17.94 4.21 -9.42
C ARG A 99 -16.87 3.37 -10.10
N ASN A 100 -17.26 2.28 -10.72
CA ASN A 100 -16.41 1.42 -11.54
C ASN A 100 -15.02 1.10 -10.91
N ILE A 101 -14.98 0.80 -9.61
CA ILE A 101 -13.74 0.58 -8.88
C ILE A 101 -12.95 -0.61 -9.42
N SER A 102 -11.61 -0.52 -9.36
CA SER A 102 -10.72 -1.61 -9.78
C SER A 102 -10.83 -2.84 -8.86
N THR A 103 -10.53 -4.02 -9.41
CA THR A 103 -10.46 -5.27 -8.63
C THR A 103 -9.46 -5.19 -7.47
N THR A 104 -8.34 -4.49 -7.66
CA THR A 104 -7.34 -4.29 -6.60
C THR A 104 -7.90 -3.45 -5.46
N TYR A 105 -8.62 -2.38 -5.76
CA TYR A 105 -9.27 -1.57 -4.74
C TYR A 105 -10.41 -2.33 -4.06
N ALA A 106 -11.23 -3.07 -4.81
CA ALA A 106 -12.25 -3.95 -4.26
C ALA A 106 -11.69 -5.01 -3.31
N ARG A 107 -10.50 -5.60 -3.61
CA ARG A 107 -9.79 -6.50 -2.67
C ARG A 107 -9.42 -5.81 -1.37
N SER A 108 -8.96 -4.55 -1.43
CA SER A 108 -8.66 -3.76 -0.24
C SER A 108 -9.92 -3.55 0.62
N ILE A 109 -11.03 -3.14 0.01
CA ILE A 109 -12.34 -2.97 0.69
C ILE A 109 -12.80 -4.29 1.31
N ARG A 110 -12.76 -5.39 0.56
CA ARG A 110 -13.11 -6.73 1.07
C ARG A 110 -12.28 -7.11 2.30
N THR A 111 -10.98 -6.83 2.27
CA THR A 111 -10.07 -7.12 3.39
C THR A 111 -10.47 -6.32 4.64
N ARG A 112 -10.87 -5.05 4.48
CA ARG A 112 -11.33 -4.22 5.59
C ARG A 112 -12.67 -4.69 6.13
N LEU A 113 -13.64 -4.99 5.26
CA LEU A 113 -14.92 -5.56 5.67
C LEU A 113 -14.73 -6.89 6.41
N LYS A 114 -13.82 -7.76 5.95
CA LYS A 114 -13.50 -9.01 6.65
C LYS A 114 -12.99 -8.74 8.08
N SER A 115 -12.13 -7.73 8.26
CA SER A 115 -11.62 -7.34 9.58
C SER A 115 -12.70 -6.73 10.47
N ILE A 116 -13.60 -5.91 9.91
CA ILE A 116 -14.74 -5.32 10.65
C ILE A 116 -15.69 -6.41 11.15
N PHE A 117 -16.08 -7.35 10.29
CA PHE A 117 -16.97 -8.44 10.69
C PHE A 117 -16.28 -9.48 11.58
N GLN A 118 -14.96 -9.61 11.49
CA GLN A 118 -14.20 -10.44 12.44
C GLN A 118 -14.26 -9.83 13.85
N TYR A 119 -14.08 -8.51 13.95
CA TYR A 119 -14.28 -7.77 15.20
C TYR A 119 -15.70 -7.97 15.76
N ALA A 120 -16.73 -7.94 14.90
CA ALA A 120 -18.11 -8.19 15.30
C ALA A 120 -18.30 -9.59 15.91
N CYS A 121 -17.64 -10.62 15.35
CA CYS A 121 -17.67 -11.98 15.91
C CYS A 121 -16.96 -12.05 17.26
N GLU A 122 -15.81 -11.42 17.40
CA GLU A 122 -15.01 -11.40 18.65
C GLU A 122 -15.70 -10.67 19.80
N HIS A 123 -16.58 -9.71 19.48
CA HIS A 123 -17.35 -8.93 20.47
C HIS A 123 -18.81 -9.40 20.65
N GLY A 124 -19.19 -10.55 20.08
CA GLY A 124 -20.51 -11.13 20.26
C GLY A 124 -21.65 -10.44 19.50
N TYR A 125 -21.33 -9.60 18.51
CA TYR A 125 -22.32 -8.97 17.63
C TYR A 125 -22.76 -9.87 16.47
N LEU A 126 -21.95 -10.89 16.14
CA LEU A 126 -22.24 -11.90 15.13
C LEU A 126 -21.72 -13.28 15.58
N THR A 127 -22.36 -14.33 15.11
CA THR A 127 -21.87 -15.70 15.28
C THR A 127 -20.90 -16.11 14.20
N GLU A 128 -21.05 -15.58 12.97
CA GLU A 128 -20.22 -15.92 11.83
C GLU A 128 -19.97 -14.68 10.95
N ASN A 129 -18.76 -14.60 10.40
CA ASN A 129 -18.34 -13.51 9.53
C ASN A 129 -18.87 -13.74 8.09
N PRO A 130 -19.77 -12.87 7.57
CA PRO A 130 -20.39 -13.04 6.25
C PRO A 130 -19.40 -12.92 5.08
N ILE A 131 -18.17 -12.43 5.34
CA ILE A 131 -17.12 -12.28 4.32
C ILE A 131 -16.25 -13.54 4.16
N ASN A 132 -16.28 -14.50 5.08
CA ASN A 132 -15.37 -15.66 5.04
C ASN A 132 -15.43 -16.40 3.69
N ASN A 133 -16.63 -16.71 3.22
CA ASN A 133 -16.86 -17.44 1.98
C ASN A 133 -17.15 -16.53 0.77
N PHE A 134 -17.05 -15.21 0.95
CA PHE A 134 -17.29 -14.24 -0.12
C PHE A 134 -16.12 -14.15 -1.09
N ARG A 135 -16.41 -14.36 -2.38
CA ARG A 135 -15.47 -14.12 -3.50
C ARG A 135 -15.94 -12.92 -4.30
N LEU A 136 -15.01 -12.01 -4.61
CA LEU A 136 -15.29 -10.85 -5.44
C LEU A 136 -15.79 -11.28 -6.83
N PRO A 137 -16.74 -10.54 -7.42
CA PRO A 137 -17.11 -10.70 -8.81
C PRO A 137 -15.91 -10.58 -9.73
N LYS A 138 -15.86 -11.39 -10.79
CA LYS A 138 -14.80 -11.30 -11.80
C LYS A 138 -15.07 -10.07 -12.68
N LYS A 139 -14.07 -9.19 -12.81
CA LYS A 139 -14.11 -8.03 -13.69
C LYS A 139 -13.02 -8.18 -14.76
N LYS A 140 -13.39 -7.95 -16.03
CA LYS A 140 -12.39 -7.82 -17.09
C LYS A 140 -11.65 -6.50 -16.89
N GLU A 141 -10.38 -6.57 -16.63
CA GLU A 141 -9.49 -5.40 -16.56
C GLU A 141 -8.39 -5.57 -17.61
N ASN A 142 -7.97 -4.47 -18.20
CA ASN A 142 -6.82 -4.50 -19.09
C ASN A 142 -5.58 -4.91 -18.29
N VAL A 143 -4.93 -5.96 -18.72
CA VAL A 143 -3.66 -6.39 -18.13
C VAL A 143 -2.62 -5.34 -18.53
N LYS A 144 -2.07 -4.66 -17.54
CA LYS A 144 -0.98 -3.70 -17.78
C LYS A 144 0.23 -4.44 -18.34
N GLN A 145 0.79 -3.90 -19.40
CA GLN A 145 2.06 -4.40 -19.91
C GLN A 145 3.20 -3.98 -18.98
N ILE A 146 4.20 -4.83 -18.83
CA ILE A 146 5.35 -4.56 -17.95
C ILE A 146 6.10 -3.31 -18.41
N SER A 147 6.15 -3.05 -19.71
CA SER A 147 6.71 -1.83 -20.32
C SER A 147 6.05 -0.52 -19.85
N GLU A 148 4.83 -0.59 -19.28
CA GLU A 148 4.17 0.59 -18.72
C GLU A 148 4.69 0.96 -17.32
N PHE A 149 5.46 0.07 -16.67
CA PHE A 149 5.93 0.30 -15.31
C PHE A 149 7.23 1.09 -15.22
N PHE A 150 8.00 1.21 -16.30
CA PHE A 150 9.26 1.94 -16.34
C PHE A 150 9.36 2.83 -17.59
N LEU A 151 10.30 3.74 -17.61
CA LEU A 151 10.59 4.58 -18.77
C LEU A 151 11.70 3.92 -19.60
N GLU A 152 11.49 3.80 -20.89
CA GLU A 152 12.57 3.51 -21.85
C GLU A 152 13.54 4.72 -21.89
N GLU A 153 14.74 4.56 -22.41
CA GLU A 153 15.80 5.57 -22.37
C GLU A 153 15.37 6.91 -23.01
N ASP A 154 14.70 6.86 -24.15
CA ASP A 154 14.19 8.06 -24.83
C ASP A 154 13.11 8.78 -24.00
N GLU A 155 12.23 8.01 -23.35
CA GLU A 155 11.19 8.57 -22.48
C GLU A 155 11.80 9.22 -21.24
N LEU A 156 12.79 8.53 -20.63
CA LEU A 156 13.51 9.07 -19.47
C LEU A 156 14.17 10.41 -19.81
N ASN A 157 14.89 10.48 -20.94
CA ASN A 157 15.56 11.70 -21.40
C ASN A 157 14.58 12.83 -21.66
N LYS A 158 13.42 12.57 -22.28
CA LYS A 158 12.35 13.57 -22.48
C LYS A 158 11.84 14.10 -21.15
N VAL A 159 11.55 13.22 -20.20
CA VAL A 159 11.05 13.63 -18.88
C VAL A 159 12.10 14.43 -18.11
N MET A 160 13.35 13.99 -18.09
CA MET A 160 14.42 14.68 -17.36
C MET A 160 14.73 16.05 -17.96
N ASN A 161 14.83 16.17 -19.29
CA ASN A 161 15.03 17.46 -19.96
C ASN A 161 13.89 18.44 -19.70
N TYR A 162 12.64 17.94 -19.72
CA TYR A 162 11.49 18.77 -19.40
C TYR A 162 11.53 19.26 -17.94
N LEU A 163 11.82 18.38 -17.00
CA LEU A 163 11.92 18.72 -15.58
C LEU A 163 13.05 19.72 -15.32
N GLU A 164 14.22 19.53 -15.91
CA GLU A 164 15.38 20.41 -15.74
C GLU A 164 15.06 21.86 -16.14
N THR A 165 14.33 22.05 -17.26
CA THR A 165 13.99 23.38 -17.80
C THR A 165 12.79 24.03 -17.09
N HIS A 166 11.85 23.24 -16.52
CA HIS A 166 10.60 23.79 -15.97
C HIS A 166 10.54 23.76 -14.42
N ASN A 167 11.26 22.86 -13.76
CA ASN A 167 11.30 22.78 -12.30
C ASN A 167 12.56 22.05 -11.82
N THR A 168 13.64 22.79 -11.62
CA THR A 168 14.94 22.26 -11.19
C THR A 168 14.87 21.44 -9.91
N ARG A 169 14.03 21.82 -8.91
CA ARG A 169 13.88 21.03 -7.66
C ARG A 169 13.27 19.65 -7.92
N TYR A 170 12.27 19.57 -8.81
CA TYR A 170 11.65 18.30 -9.19
C TYR A 170 12.58 17.46 -10.06
N TRP A 171 13.36 18.12 -10.97
CA TRP A 171 14.39 17.44 -11.73
C TRP A 171 15.41 16.75 -10.82
N LEU A 172 16.04 17.50 -9.91
CA LEU A 172 17.04 16.96 -8.98
C LEU A 172 16.49 15.80 -8.15
N PHE A 173 15.25 15.92 -7.69
CA PHE A 173 14.61 14.87 -6.91
C PHE A 173 14.31 13.61 -7.74
N CYS A 174 13.77 13.76 -8.96
CA CYS A 174 13.46 12.65 -9.85
C CYS A 174 14.75 11.96 -10.36
N GLU A 175 15.79 12.74 -10.68
CA GLU A 175 17.11 12.21 -11.02
C GLU A 175 17.71 11.42 -9.88
N TRP A 176 17.61 11.92 -8.63
CA TRP A 176 18.04 11.20 -7.45
C TRP A 176 17.31 9.87 -7.25
N LEU A 177 15.99 9.83 -7.46
CA LEU A 177 15.19 8.61 -7.42
C LEU A 177 15.64 7.60 -8.47
N TYR A 178 15.90 8.07 -9.71
CA TYR A 178 16.38 7.23 -10.79
C TYR A 178 17.79 6.68 -10.54
N LEU A 179 18.73 7.52 -10.16
CA LEU A 179 20.13 7.11 -9.95
C LEU A 179 20.30 6.12 -8.78
N ASN A 180 19.46 6.20 -7.75
CA ASN A 180 19.63 5.46 -6.51
C ASN A 180 18.54 4.41 -6.25
N GLY A 181 17.47 4.38 -7.03
CA GLY A 181 16.37 3.42 -6.88
C GLY A 181 15.62 3.50 -5.55
N LEU A 182 15.61 4.68 -4.91
CA LEU A 182 14.97 4.88 -3.62
C LEU A 182 13.43 4.96 -3.74
N ARG A 183 12.71 4.61 -2.64
CA ARG A 183 11.29 4.98 -2.55
C ARG A 183 11.15 6.48 -2.36
N TYR A 184 10.03 7.05 -2.86
CA TYR A 184 9.76 8.47 -2.67
C TYR A 184 9.98 8.93 -1.22
N SER A 185 9.34 8.25 -0.26
CA SER A 185 9.39 8.63 1.15
C SER A 185 10.79 8.50 1.79
N GLU A 186 11.61 7.57 1.29
CA GLU A 186 13.01 7.42 1.70
C GLU A 186 13.84 8.61 1.21
N ALA A 187 13.71 8.97 -0.08
CA ALA A 187 14.44 10.09 -0.67
C ALA A 187 13.97 11.46 -0.12
N ALA A 188 12.65 11.68 -0.03
CA ALA A 188 12.11 12.94 0.49
C ALA A 188 12.40 13.16 1.98
N GLY A 189 12.56 12.07 2.75
CA GLY A 189 12.95 12.12 4.16
C GLY A 189 14.46 12.07 4.40
N MET A 190 15.29 12.08 3.35
CA MET A 190 16.74 11.99 3.50
C MET A 190 17.33 13.31 3.96
N LEU A 191 18.14 13.26 5.00
CA LEU A 191 18.83 14.42 5.55
C LEU A 191 20.22 14.54 4.94
N LYS A 192 20.78 15.75 4.90
CA LYS A 192 22.15 16.00 4.41
C LYS A 192 23.19 15.13 5.12
N LYS A 193 23.03 14.91 6.42
CA LYS A 193 23.91 14.02 7.23
C LYS A 193 23.82 12.53 6.89
N ASP A 194 22.79 12.11 6.14
CA ASP A 194 22.65 10.72 5.71
C ASP A 194 23.52 10.38 4.49
N VAL A 195 24.11 11.39 3.84
CA VAL A 195 25.00 11.22 2.69
C VAL A 195 26.45 11.40 3.14
N ILE A 196 27.27 10.44 2.81
CA ILE A 196 28.70 10.42 3.11
C ILE A 196 29.46 10.50 1.79
N ILE A 197 30.27 11.54 1.66
CA ILE A 197 31.17 11.75 0.51
C ILE A 197 32.60 11.67 1.03
N SER A 198 33.38 10.73 0.54
CA SER A 198 34.76 10.53 0.91
C SER A 198 35.60 10.08 -0.29
N GLU A 199 36.93 10.06 -0.16
CA GLU A 199 37.84 9.59 -1.20
C GLU A 199 37.65 8.10 -1.51
N ASP A 200 37.34 7.30 -0.48
CA ASP A 200 37.21 5.84 -0.61
C ASP A 200 35.86 5.41 -1.14
N ARG A 201 34.76 6.06 -0.70
CA ARG A 201 33.40 5.60 -1.02
C ARG A 201 32.36 6.71 -0.82
N ASN A 202 31.50 6.90 -1.82
CA ASN A 202 30.34 7.78 -1.74
C ASN A 202 29.09 6.94 -1.58
N PHE A 203 28.30 7.19 -0.54
CA PHE A 203 27.07 6.44 -0.29
C PHE A 203 26.04 7.24 0.52
N CYS A 204 24.79 6.84 0.45
CA CYS A 204 23.74 7.37 1.33
C CYS A 204 23.18 6.27 2.24
N LYS A 205 22.82 6.65 3.48
CA LYS A 205 22.19 5.78 4.46
C LYS A 205 20.67 5.96 4.42
N VAL A 206 19.94 4.90 4.10
CA VAL A 206 18.49 4.87 4.22
C VAL A 206 18.14 4.47 5.64
N THR A 207 17.91 5.44 6.51
CA THR A 207 17.68 5.26 7.96
C THR A 207 16.22 5.43 8.36
N GLY A 208 15.36 5.90 7.44
CA GLY A 208 13.96 6.18 7.72
C GLY A 208 13.19 6.59 6.48
N ALA A 209 12.02 7.12 6.70
CA ALA A 209 11.14 7.61 5.65
C ALA A 209 10.35 8.84 6.10
N LEU A 210 9.91 9.65 5.16
CA LEU A 210 9.05 10.78 5.42
C LEU A 210 7.65 10.32 5.82
N ASP A 211 7.14 10.81 6.94
CA ASP A 211 5.76 10.59 7.37
C ASP A 211 4.89 11.79 6.99
N TYR A 212 4.18 11.66 5.89
CA TYR A 212 3.43 12.76 5.25
C TYR A 212 1.93 12.48 5.12
N ALA A 213 1.48 11.23 5.32
CA ALA A 213 0.10 10.84 5.02
C ALA A 213 -0.90 11.50 5.99
N GLY A 214 -1.77 12.35 5.46
CA GLY A 214 -2.78 13.08 6.24
C GLY A 214 -2.24 14.20 7.12
N LYS A 215 -0.98 14.62 6.91
CA LYS A 215 -0.31 15.66 7.67
C LYS A 215 -0.24 16.98 6.90
N LYS A 216 -0.25 18.09 7.63
CA LYS A 216 0.06 19.41 7.08
C LYS A 216 1.56 19.53 6.84
N ALA A 217 1.98 20.51 6.05
CA ALA A 217 3.39 20.69 5.65
C ALA A 217 4.36 20.85 6.84
N ASP A 218 3.93 21.52 7.90
CA ASP A 218 4.67 21.75 9.15
C ASP A 218 4.74 20.50 10.06
N GLU A 219 3.84 19.55 9.88
CA GLU A 219 3.79 18.29 10.62
C GLU A 219 4.61 17.17 9.97
N ILE A 220 4.99 17.38 8.70
CA ILE A 220 5.73 16.39 7.90
C ILE A 220 7.16 16.29 8.42
N LYS A 221 7.57 15.10 8.85
CA LYS A 221 8.93 14.85 9.34
C LYS A 221 9.41 13.44 9.04
N LYS A 222 10.72 13.28 9.03
CA LYS A 222 11.36 11.97 8.96
C LYS A 222 11.04 11.16 10.21
N ILE A 223 10.67 9.90 10.01
CA ILE A 223 10.58 8.90 11.07
C ILE A 223 11.65 7.84 10.85
N ASN A 224 12.37 7.47 11.90
CA ASN A 224 13.45 6.48 11.86
C ASN A 224 12.92 5.03 11.83
N GLN A 225 11.61 4.84 11.64
CA GLN A 225 10.97 3.53 11.52
C GLN A 225 10.75 3.19 10.05
N THR A 226 11.51 2.26 9.54
CA THR A 226 11.24 1.62 8.25
C THR A 226 10.22 0.48 8.39
N LYS A 227 9.53 0.09 7.30
CA LYS A 227 8.55 -1.01 7.33
C LYS A 227 9.18 -2.37 7.69
N THR A 228 10.45 -2.56 7.36
CA THR A 228 11.19 -3.80 7.58
C THR A 228 12.66 -3.49 7.85
N ILE A 229 13.38 -4.39 8.52
CA ILE A 229 14.83 -4.30 8.75
C ILE A 229 15.59 -4.18 7.43
N ALA A 230 15.14 -4.86 6.36
CA ALA A 230 15.75 -4.77 5.02
C ALA A 230 15.62 -3.38 4.36
N SER A 231 14.80 -2.49 4.92
CA SER A 231 14.72 -1.11 4.44
C SER A 231 15.88 -0.25 4.95
N LEU A 232 16.55 -0.66 6.05
CA LEU A 232 17.80 -0.03 6.51
C LEU A 232 18.94 -0.54 5.63
N ARG A 233 19.56 0.35 4.88
CA ARG A 233 20.63 -0.01 3.95
C ARG A 233 21.49 1.17 3.57
N GLU A 234 22.68 0.87 3.08
CA GLU A 234 23.53 1.83 2.37
C GLU A 234 23.36 1.64 0.87
N VAL A 235 23.36 2.76 0.15
CA VAL A 235 23.26 2.78 -1.31
C VAL A 235 24.45 3.56 -1.86
N ASP A 236 25.33 2.90 -2.61
CA ASP A 236 26.48 3.52 -3.25
C ASP A 236 26.06 4.55 -4.27
N LEU A 237 26.73 5.69 -4.28
CA LEU A 237 26.48 6.82 -5.15
C LEU A 237 27.55 6.87 -6.26
N ASN A 238 27.13 6.99 -7.50
CA ASN A 238 28.03 7.30 -8.61
C ASN A 238 28.33 8.82 -8.65
N SER A 239 29.27 9.24 -9.50
CA SER A 239 29.66 10.64 -9.65
C SER A 239 28.49 11.58 -9.99
N LYS A 240 27.56 11.11 -10.82
CA LYS A 240 26.35 11.87 -11.19
C LYS A 240 25.43 12.07 -9.97
N ALA A 241 25.27 11.06 -9.13
CA ALA A 241 24.46 11.18 -7.91
C ALA A 241 25.09 12.16 -6.91
N VAL A 242 26.43 12.20 -6.81
CA VAL A 242 27.15 13.20 -6.01
C VAL A 242 26.92 14.61 -6.53
N GLU A 243 26.98 14.81 -7.84
CA GLU A 243 26.66 16.10 -8.47
C GLU A 243 25.22 16.56 -8.16
N ILE A 244 24.24 15.65 -8.30
CA ILE A 244 22.84 15.94 -7.98
C ILE A 244 22.67 16.27 -6.48
N TYR A 245 23.33 15.55 -5.60
CA TYR A 245 23.33 15.83 -4.16
C TYR A 245 23.86 17.25 -3.88
N THR A 246 24.99 17.64 -4.44
CA THR A 246 25.59 18.96 -4.25
C THR A 246 24.62 20.06 -4.71
N LYS A 247 24.12 19.96 -5.94
CA LYS A 247 23.14 20.93 -6.48
C LYS A 247 21.85 21.01 -5.63
N ALA A 248 21.37 19.88 -5.11
CA ALA A 248 20.18 19.86 -4.27
C ALA A 248 20.44 20.52 -2.90
N CYS A 249 21.61 20.32 -2.31
CA CYS A 249 22.02 20.99 -1.07
C CYS A 249 22.12 22.49 -1.22
N ASP A 250 22.64 22.99 -2.35
CA ASP A 250 22.75 24.43 -2.66
C ASP A 250 21.37 25.09 -2.76
N LEU A 251 20.38 24.39 -3.30
CA LEU A 251 18.99 24.86 -3.34
C LEU A 251 18.25 24.73 -2.00
N SER A 252 18.80 23.98 -1.05
CA SER A 252 18.15 23.63 0.23
C SER A 252 18.93 24.15 1.44
N LEU A 253 19.59 25.30 1.35
CA LEU A 253 20.46 25.85 2.41
C LEU A 253 19.78 25.97 3.76
N ASN A 254 18.51 26.37 3.80
CA ASN A 254 17.72 26.59 5.00
C ASN A 254 16.99 25.32 5.49
N SER A 255 17.39 24.14 5.03
CA SER A 255 16.75 22.86 5.37
C SER A 255 17.79 21.81 5.73
N GLU A 256 17.47 20.95 6.70
CA GLU A 256 18.24 19.74 6.95
C GLU A 256 18.01 18.65 5.89
N TYR A 257 16.88 18.72 5.16
CA TYR A 257 16.55 17.81 4.08
C TYR A 257 17.33 18.14 2.82
N ILE A 258 17.78 17.13 2.09
CA ILE A 258 18.46 17.31 0.78
C ILE A 258 17.48 17.93 -0.21
N PHE A 259 16.23 17.45 -0.24
CA PHE A 259 15.21 17.89 -1.17
C PHE A 259 14.09 18.61 -0.42
N SER A 260 14.10 19.93 -0.52
CA SER A 260 13.11 20.79 0.13
C SER A 260 12.45 21.75 -0.84
N THR A 261 11.32 22.31 -0.45
CA THR A 261 10.69 23.45 -1.09
C THR A 261 11.51 24.72 -0.85
N SER A 262 11.13 25.83 -1.46
CA SER A 262 11.75 27.14 -1.20
C SER A 262 11.59 27.61 0.25
N THR A 263 10.58 27.09 0.96
CA THR A 263 10.33 27.38 2.38
C THR A 263 11.04 26.43 3.35
N GLY A 264 11.86 25.50 2.83
CA GLY A 264 12.65 24.57 3.65
C GLY A 264 11.90 23.31 4.09
N THR A 265 10.62 23.14 3.74
CA THR A 265 9.84 21.93 4.03
C THR A 265 10.15 20.82 3.03
N PRO A 266 10.04 19.52 3.40
CA PRO A 266 10.20 18.43 2.44
C PRO A 266 9.21 18.53 1.28
N ILE A 267 9.63 18.14 0.08
CA ILE A 267 8.74 18.11 -1.09
C ILE A 267 7.65 17.07 -0.87
N HIS A 268 6.38 17.44 -1.08
CA HIS A 268 5.24 16.53 -0.90
C HIS A 268 4.98 15.70 -2.17
N ILE A 269 4.71 14.38 -2.01
CA ILE A 269 4.52 13.44 -3.12
C ILE A 269 3.42 13.89 -4.08
N SER A 270 2.30 14.41 -3.57
CA SER A 270 1.20 14.86 -4.42
C SER A 270 1.59 16.02 -5.33
N ALA A 271 2.52 16.88 -4.91
CA ALA A 271 2.99 17.99 -5.72
C ALA A 271 3.77 17.48 -6.95
N ILE A 272 4.71 16.56 -6.74
CA ILE A 272 5.49 15.95 -7.83
C ILE A 272 4.58 15.11 -8.74
N ASP A 273 3.77 14.22 -8.17
CA ASP A 273 2.92 13.30 -8.94
C ASP A 273 1.84 14.07 -9.73
N THR A 274 1.34 15.19 -9.19
CA THR A 274 0.43 16.08 -9.90
C THR A 274 1.13 16.77 -11.05
N PHE A 275 2.32 17.35 -10.82
CA PHE A 275 3.12 17.99 -11.86
C PHE A 275 3.44 17.01 -13.00
N LEU A 276 3.93 15.81 -12.69
CA LEU A 276 4.23 14.77 -13.68
C LEU A 276 3.00 14.39 -14.50
N ARG A 277 1.85 14.23 -13.85
CA ARG A 277 0.58 13.86 -14.50
C ARG A 277 0.08 14.98 -15.43
N GLU A 278 0.11 16.22 -14.99
CA GLU A 278 -0.42 17.37 -15.74
C GLU A 278 0.47 17.74 -16.94
N HIS A 279 1.77 17.52 -16.84
CA HIS A 279 2.72 17.84 -17.90
C HIS A 279 3.10 16.63 -18.78
N LYS A 280 2.54 15.45 -18.53
CA LYS A 280 2.91 14.21 -19.20
C LYS A 280 2.87 14.29 -20.72
N GLU A 281 1.82 14.88 -21.30
CA GLU A 281 1.69 15.03 -22.74
C GLU A 281 2.75 15.98 -23.32
N ARG A 282 3.09 17.06 -22.59
CA ARG A 282 4.16 18.00 -22.99
C ARG A 282 5.54 17.36 -22.93
N MET A 283 5.72 16.33 -22.08
CA MET A 283 6.92 15.51 -22.03
C MET A 283 6.96 14.45 -23.15
N GLY A 284 5.91 14.33 -23.97
CA GLY A 284 5.82 13.34 -25.05
C GLY A 284 5.69 11.90 -24.57
N ILE A 285 5.09 11.68 -23.40
CA ILE A 285 4.86 10.35 -22.81
C ILE A 285 3.46 9.88 -23.13
N ASP A 286 3.34 8.59 -23.52
CA ASP A 286 2.06 7.94 -23.85
C ASP A 286 1.00 8.14 -22.76
N LYS A 287 -0.22 8.50 -23.20
CA LYS A 287 -1.35 8.77 -22.29
C LYS A 287 -1.73 7.58 -21.39
N ASN A 288 -1.47 6.35 -21.83
CA ASN A 288 -1.77 5.14 -21.05
C ASN A 288 -0.69 4.85 -20.00
N LYS A 289 0.55 5.30 -20.20
CA LYS A 289 1.64 5.11 -19.23
C LYS A 289 1.41 5.98 -17.99
N LYS A 290 1.42 5.40 -16.81
CA LYS A 290 1.25 6.13 -15.54
C LYS A 290 2.57 6.79 -15.14
N LEU A 291 2.71 8.10 -15.39
CA LEU A 291 3.86 8.87 -14.94
C LEU A 291 3.65 9.34 -13.48
N SER A 292 4.49 8.86 -12.57
CA SER A 292 4.52 9.22 -11.15
C SER A 292 5.94 9.08 -10.61
N SER A 293 6.25 9.63 -9.47
CA SER A 293 7.57 9.54 -8.83
C SER A 293 8.11 8.10 -8.68
N HIS A 294 7.21 7.12 -8.55
CA HIS A 294 7.59 5.71 -8.40
C HIS A 294 8.17 5.07 -9.68
N ILE A 295 7.86 5.66 -10.86
CA ILE A 295 8.35 5.15 -12.14
C ILE A 295 9.88 5.23 -12.25
N PHE A 296 10.51 6.27 -11.67
CA PHE A 296 11.97 6.44 -11.69
C PHE A 296 12.71 5.30 -10.97
N ARG A 297 12.14 4.81 -9.88
CA ARG A 297 12.66 3.62 -9.20
C ARG A 297 12.52 2.36 -10.05
N HIS A 298 11.40 2.18 -10.74
CA HIS A 298 11.23 1.06 -11.66
C HIS A 298 12.17 1.16 -12.86
N THR A 299 12.40 2.37 -13.38
CA THR A 299 13.40 2.64 -14.42
C THR A 299 14.82 2.35 -13.95
N HIS A 300 15.15 2.64 -12.68
CA HIS A 300 16.43 2.22 -12.10
C HIS A 300 16.59 0.69 -12.12
N ILE A 301 15.54 -0.04 -11.75
CA ILE A 301 15.53 -1.51 -11.76
C ILE A 301 15.71 -2.04 -13.18
N SER A 302 14.98 -1.49 -14.17
CA SER A 302 15.12 -1.91 -15.57
C SER A 302 16.52 -1.64 -16.10
N LYS A 303 17.13 -0.49 -15.77
CA LYS A 303 18.47 -0.14 -16.20
C LYS A 303 19.53 -1.08 -15.60
N LEU A 304 19.43 -1.44 -14.34
CA LEU A 304 20.32 -2.42 -13.72
C LEU A 304 20.13 -3.83 -14.32
N ALA A 305 18.91 -4.20 -14.70
CA ALA A 305 18.65 -5.46 -15.38
C ALA A 305 19.23 -5.49 -16.80
N GLU A 306 19.20 -4.37 -17.54
CA GLU A 306 19.86 -4.20 -18.84
C GLU A 306 21.38 -4.33 -18.74
N LEU A 307 21.95 -3.86 -17.63
CA LEU A 307 23.38 -4.00 -17.30
C LEU A 307 23.72 -5.38 -16.71
N GLU A 308 22.80 -6.34 -16.79
CA GLU A 308 22.96 -7.73 -16.31
C GLU A 308 23.30 -7.87 -14.83
N VAL A 309 22.98 -6.85 -14.01
CA VAL A 309 23.15 -6.94 -12.55
C VAL A 309 22.23 -8.02 -12.00
N PRO A 310 22.74 -8.99 -11.21
CA PRO A 310 21.92 -10.08 -10.67
C PRO A 310 20.73 -9.60 -9.86
N LEU A 311 19.56 -10.25 -10.02
CA LEU A 311 18.29 -9.85 -9.39
C LEU A 311 18.42 -9.64 -7.87
N HIS A 312 19.13 -10.51 -7.16
CA HIS A 312 19.28 -10.40 -5.71
C HIS A 312 20.07 -9.15 -5.28
N ILE A 313 21.03 -8.70 -6.10
CA ILE A 313 21.79 -7.46 -5.88
C ILE A 313 20.87 -6.25 -6.10
N ILE A 314 20.06 -6.26 -7.18
CA ILE A 314 19.07 -5.22 -7.43
C ILE A 314 18.08 -5.13 -6.26
N GLN A 315 17.53 -6.28 -5.83
CA GLN A 315 16.59 -6.33 -4.70
C GLN A 315 17.20 -5.77 -3.41
N ARG A 316 18.44 -6.12 -3.09
CA ARG A 316 19.16 -5.60 -1.92
C ARG A 316 19.35 -4.08 -2.03
N ARG A 317 19.79 -3.56 -3.19
CA ARG A 317 20.00 -2.13 -3.42
C ARG A 317 18.72 -1.32 -3.24
N VAL A 318 17.62 -1.79 -3.81
CA VAL A 318 16.33 -1.08 -3.69
C VAL A 318 15.58 -1.40 -2.39
N GLY A 319 16.01 -2.36 -1.58
CA GLY A 319 15.38 -2.75 -0.31
C GLY A 319 14.04 -3.48 -0.50
N HIS A 320 13.98 -4.42 -1.46
CA HIS A 320 12.86 -5.32 -1.70
C HIS A 320 13.17 -6.72 -1.16
N GLN A 321 12.34 -7.25 -0.24
CA GLN A 321 12.49 -8.64 0.19
C GLN A 321 11.79 -9.63 -0.77
N ASN A 322 10.59 -9.30 -1.29
CA ASN A 322 9.79 -10.21 -2.12
C ASN A 322 8.81 -9.45 -3.06
N GLU A 323 9.22 -8.33 -3.65
CA GLU A 323 8.32 -7.62 -4.57
C GLU A 323 8.28 -8.29 -5.95
N SER A 324 7.10 -8.75 -6.35
CA SER A 324 6.86 -9.38 -7.66
C SER A 324 7.23 -8.43 -8.82
N VAL A 325 6.93 -7.13 -8.67
CA VAL A 325 7.19 -6.14 -9.74
C VAL A 325 8.67 -6.05 -10.12
N THR A 326 9.60 -6.07 -9.14
CA THR A 326 11.04 -6.09 -9.44
C THR A 326 11.45 -7.31 -10.24
N ARG A 327 10.93 -8.48 -9.86
CA ARG A 327 11.18 -9.73 -10.58
C ARG A 327 10.57 -9.71 -11.98
N ASP A 328 9.36 -9.19 -12.10
CA ASP A 328 8.64 -9.15 -13.38
C ASP A 328 9.33 -8.20 -14.37
N ILE A 329 9.81 -7.04 -13.92
CA ILE A 329 10.63 -6.12 -14.73
C ILE A 329 11.94 -6.81 -15.15
N TYR A 330 12.65 -7.43 -14.19
CA TYR A 330 13.91 -8.12 -14.46
C TYR A 330 13.74 -9.23 -15.51
N LEU A 331 12.72 -10.09 -15.35
CA LEU A 331 12.43 -11.16 -16.29
C LEU A 331 12.04 -10.64 -17.69
N HIS A 332 11.30 -9.55 -17.74
CA HIS A 332 10.92 -8.92 -19.00
C HIS A 332 12.15 -8.41 -19.77
N ILE A 333 13.05 -7.67 -19.08
CA ILE A 333 14.26 -7.11 -19.70
C ILE A 333 15.20 -8.21 -20.15
N THR A 334 15.45 -9.22 -19.31
CA THR A 334 16.35 -10.33 -19.65
C THR A 334 15.80 -11.23 -20.75
N SER A 335 14.47 -11.38 -20.86
CA SER A 335 13.82 -12.06 -21.99
C SER A 335 14.05 -11.29 -23.30
N ARG A 336 13.83 -9.98 -23.33
CA ARG A 336 14.10 -9.12 -24.50
C ARG A 336 15.57 -9.24 -24.98
N ALA A 337 16.52 -9.28 -24.05
CA ALA A 337 17.94 -9.48 -24.36
C ALA A 337 18.20 -10.86 -25.01
N LYS A 338 17.60 -11.93 -24.47
CA LYS A 338 17.70 -13.28 -25.07
C LYS A 338 17.10 -13.35 -26.48
N ASP A 339 15.93 -12.76 -26.70
CA ASP A 339 15.28 -12.74 -28.01
C ASP A 339 16.10 -11.95 -29.04
N LYS A 340 16.74 -10.84 -28.61
CA LYS A 340 17.66 -10.08 -29.45
C LYS A 340 18.90 -10.91 -29.80
N THR A 341 19.47 -11.61 -28.82
CA THR A 341 20.62 -12.50 -29.03
C THR A 341 20.29 -13.63 -30.01
N LYS A 342 19.10 -14.27 -29.85
CA LYS A 342 18.66 -15.32 -30.78
C LYS A 342 18.56 -14.83 -32.23
N LYS A 343 17.96 -13.64 -32.45
CA LYS A 343 17.88 -13.02 -33.78
C LYS A 343 19.27 -12.71 -34.38
N LEU A 344 20.23 -12.28 -33.54
CA LEU A 344 21.60 -12.02 -33.99
C LEU A 344 22.34 -13.32 -34.37
N LEU A 345 22.09 -14.41 -33.63
CA LEU A 345 22.66 -15.74 -33.96
C LEU A 345 22.15 -16.31 -35.27
N GLU A 346 20.90 -16.01 -35.68
CA GLU A 346 20.35 -16.40 -36.95
C GLU A 346 20.96 -15.65 -38.17
N MET A 347 21.75 -14.59 -37.90
CA MET A 347 22.45 -13.79 -38.93
C MET A 347 23.90 -14.24 -39.16
N ILE A 348 24.41 -15.17 -38.36
CA ILE A 348 25.74 -15.80 -38.49
C ILE A 348 25.62 -17.09 -39.28
#